data_6209e6e3e40fcc097857cc613f692a61
#
_entry.id   6209e6e3e40fcc097857cc613f692a61
#
_cell.length_a   1.000
_cell.length_b   1.000
_cell.length_c   1.000
_cell.angle_alpha   90.00
_cell.angle_beta   90.00
_cell.angle_gamma   90.00
#
_symmetry.space_group_name_H-M   'P 1'
#
loop_
_entity.id
_entity.type
_entity.pdbx_description
1 polymer ?
#
loop_
_entity_poly.entity_id
_entity_poly.type
_entity_poly.pdbx_seq_one_letter_code
_entity_poly.pdbx_strand_id
1 'polypeptide(L)'
;MPGLPYFDLLIDERQDGGETGQLWEHQVHWGYWDDPKAAKGTRADYVAAMEQMNGVLLEAGKVADGQRLLDVGCGFGGTIQQINAGHSGMHLTGLNIDPRQLAAAEAETKAANGNHIAWVEADACQLPFEDNSFDRVLAVECIFHFPSRERFLAEAARVLKPGGCLAVSDFVPTVAVFGKTPIWMAIRRQIAKSYGTLGHVPLRSYNAMGKRVGLHLDANRNIRKNTLPTYPFLIKFFREHGSADAQKTLIVGTQWVKRLSKVGLIQYRVYTFCKPA
;
A
#
# COMPACT_ATOMS: atom_id res chain seq x y z
N MET A 1 13.50 -11.89 4.65
CA MET A 1 13.97 -10.52 4.94
C MET A 1 14.00 -10.33 6.44
N PRO A 2 14.94 -9.59 7.04
CA PRO A 2 14.74 -9.17 8.42
C PRO A 2 13.43 -8.39 8.46
N GLY A 3 12.55 -8.73 9.43
CA GLY A 3 11.23 -8.12 9.58
C GLY A 3 11.34 -6.60 9.60
N LEU A 4 10.39 -5.92 8.98
CA LEU A 4 10.30 -4.47 9.12
C LEU A 4 9.88 -4.20 10.58
N PRO A 5 10.63 -3.38 11.35
CA PRO A 5 10.36 -3.23 12.80
C PRO A 5 8.94 -2.82 13.14
N TYR A 6 8.25 -2.11 12.22
CA TYR A 6 6.87 -1.72 12.44
C TYR A 6 5.88 -2.87 12.20
N PHE A 7 6.21 -3.90 11.41
CA PHE A 7 5.35 -5.09 11.25
C PHE A 7 5.31 -5.92 12.53
N ASP A 8 6.46 -6.12 13.18
CA ASP A 8 6.50 -6.82 14.45
C ASP A 8 5.67 -6.05 15.50
N LEU A 9 5.84 -4.71 15.56
CA LEU A 9 5.02 -3.86 16.42
C LEU A 9 3.52 -4.01 16.14
N LEU A 10 3.10 -4.01 14.88
CA LEU A 10 1.69 -4.16 14.50
C LEU A 10 1.11 -5.52 14.89
N ILE A 11 1.91 -6.58 14.77
CA ILE A 11 1.50 -7.94 15.13
C ILE A 11 1.38 -8.06 16.65
N ASP A 12 2.38 -7.60 17.38
CA ASP A 12 2.40 -7.66 18.84
C ASP A 12 1.24 -6.85 19.46
N GLU A 13 1.06 -5.61 19.01
CA GLU A 13 -0.03 -4.74 19.48
C GLU A 13 -1.43 -5.28 19.12
N ARG A 14 -1.54 -6.01 18.00
CA ARG A 14 -2.80 -6.66 17.62
C ARG A 14 -3.11 -7.86 18.52
N GLN A 15 -2.11 -8.66 18.89
CA GLN A 15 -2.27 -9.80 19.80
C GLN A 15 -2.66 -9.34 21.20
N ASP A 16 -2.11 -8.22 21.65
CA ASP A 16 -2.40 -7.64 22.97
C ASP A 16 -3.77 -6.95 23.03
N GLY A 17 -4.49 -6.80 21.90
CA GLY A 17 -5.80 -6.14 21.81
C GLY A 17 -5.75 -4.64 22.11
N GLY A 18 -4.57 -4.03 22.02
CA GLY A 18 -4.33 -2.62 22.26
C GLY A 18 -4.99 -1.70 21.22
N GLU A 19 -5.03 -0.40 21.53
CA GLU A 19 -5.60 0.65 20.66
C GLU A 19 -4.91 0.70 19.27
N THR A 20 -3.62 0.40 19.22
CA THR A 20 -2.84 0.31 17.98
C THR A 20 -3.29 -0.86 17.13
N GLY A 21 -3.46 -2.05 17.73
CA GLY A 21 -3.96 -3.23 17.04
C GLY A 21 -5.36 -3.02 16.50
N GLN A 22 -6.24 -2.41 17.29
CA GLN A 22 -7.60 -2.07 16.85
C GLN A 22 -7.65 -1.04 15.72
N LEU A 23 -6.73 -0.05 15.68
CA LEU A 23 -6.70 0.93 14.59
C LEU A 23 -6.30 0.26 13.26
N TRP A 24 -5.35 -0.67 13.32
CA TRP A 24 -4.79 -1.38 12.17
C TRP A 24 -5.39 -2.77 11.98
N GLU A 25 -6.59 -2.98 12.46
CA GLU A 25 -7.24 -4.28 12.47
C GLU A 25 -7.28 -4.94 11.07
N HIS A 26 -7.60 -4.16 10.05
CA HIS A 26 -7.71 -4.68 8.69
C HIS A 26 -6.79 -3.99 7.69
N GLN A 27 -6.49 -2.70 7.90
CA GLN A 27 -5.80 -1.86 6.93
C GLN A 27 -4.61 -1.14 7.57
N VAL A 28 -3.47 -1.15 6.88
CA VAL A 28 -2.22 -0.51 7.36
C VAL A 28 -1.69 0.40 6.25
N HIS A 29 -2.44 1.46 5.94
CA HIS A 29 -2.01 2.42 4.92
C HIS A 29 -2.53 3.83 5.22
N TRP A 30 -2.08 4.82 4.45
CA TRP A 30 -2.52 6.21 4.56
C TRP A 30 -4.01 6.34 4.21
N GLY A 31 -4.68 7.29 4.87
CA GLY A 31 -6.04 7.67 4.53
C GLY A 31 -6.10 8.59 3.31
N TYR A 32 -7.20 8.55 2.59
CA TYR A 32 -7.56 9.46 1.51
C TYR A 32 -8.82 10.23 1.88
N TRP A 33 -8.78 11.55 1.77
CA TRP A 33 -9.94 12.44 1.96
C TRP A 33 -10.22 13.17 0.65
N ASP A 34 -11.45 13.12 0.16
CA ASP A 34 -11.88 13.90 -1.01
C ASP A 34 -11.71 15.39 -0.74
N ASP A 35 -12.17 15.86 0.43
CA ASP A 35 -11.84 17.18 0.95
C ASP A 35 -10.93 17.08 2.19
N PRO A 36 -9.62 17.29 2.04
CA PRO A 36 -8.68 17.25 3.17
C PRO A 36 -8.95 18.27 4.27
N LYS A 37 -9.72 19.35 3.97
CA LYS A 37 -10.08 20.36 4.97
C LYS A 37 -11.21 19.90 5.88
N ALA A 38 -12.02 18.94 5.44
CA ALA A 38 -13.09 18.34 6.21
C ALA A 38 -12.61 17.24 7.17
N ALA A 39 -11.32 16.89 7.17
CA ALA A 39 -10.75 15.87 8.04
C ALA A 39 -10.94 16.24 9.52
N LYS A 40 -11.59 15.35 10.28
CA LYS A 40 -11.93 15.56 11.70
C LYS A 40 -10.79 15.15 12.64
N GLY A 41 -9.82 14.36 12.16
CA GLY A 41 -8.69 13.88 12.95
C GLY A 41 -9.08 12.92 14.08
N THR A 42 -10.25 12.28 13.98
CA THR A 42 -10.70 11.21 14.88
C THR A 42 -10.31 9.85 14.31
N ARG A 43 -10.33 8.81 15.15
CA ARG A 43 -10.10 7.43 14.71
C ARG A 43 -11.10 7.00 13.64
N ALA A 44 -12.39 7.22 13.87
CA ALA A 44 -13.43 6.85 12.89
C ALA A 44 -13.25 7.57 11.54
N ASP A 45 -12.87 8.85 11.55
CA ASP A 45 -12.55 9.61 10.34
C ASP A 45 -11.33 9.01 9.59
N TYR A 46 -10.31 8.59 10.34
CA TYR A 46 -9.13 7.97 9.73
C TYR A 46 -9.42 6.58 9.16
N VAL A 47 -10.20 5.74 9.85
CA VAL A 47 -10.63 4.43 9.34
C VAL A 47 -11.42 4.59 8.05
N ALA A 48 -12.41 5.49 8.03
CA ALA A 48 -13.17 5.80 6.82
C ALA A 48 -12.27 6.30 5.68
N ALA A 49 -11.24 7.08 5.99
CA ALA A 49 -10.28 7.54 4.99
C ALA A 49 -9.38 6.43 4.44
N MET A 50 -9.05 5.41 5.23
CA MET A 50 -8.37 4.21 4.73
C MET A 50 -9.28 3.41 3.78
N GLU A 51 -10.55 3.25 4.10
CA GLU A 51 -11.54 2.63 3.21
C GLU A 51 -11.69 3.41 1.90
N GLN A 52 -11.71 4.74 1.95
CA GLN A 52 -11.73 5.58 0.75
C GLN A 52 -10.45 5.42 -0.09
N MET A 53 -9.28 5.25 0.53
CA MET A 53 -8.04 4.95 -0.20
C MET A 53 -8.16 3.66 -1.00
N ASN A 54 -8.69 2.60 -0.41
CA ASN A 54 -8.96 1.38 -1.14
C ASN A 54 -9.92 1.64 -2.31
N GLY A 55 -11.01 2.39 -2.09
CA GLY A 55 -11.94 2.77 -3.17
C GLY A 55 -11.23 3.44 -4.35
N VAL A 56 -10.27 4.34 -4.07
CA VAL A 56 -9.43 4.98 -5.12
C VAL A 56 -8.60 3.94 -5.89
N LEU A 57 -8.06 2.91 -5.22
CA LEU A 57 -7.31 1.84 -5.88
C LEU A 57 -8.21 0.89 -6.66
N LEU A 58 -9.41 0.57 -6.15
CA LEU A 58 -10.40 -0.26 -6.86
C LEU A 58 -10.87 0.43 -8.15
N GLU A 59 -11.17 1.73 -8.09
CA GLU A 59 -11.49 2.56 -9.26
C GLU A 59 -10.33 2.55 -10.26
N ALA A 60 -9.12 2.85 -9.81
CA ALA A 60 -7.92 2.87 -10.65
C ALA A 60 -7.63 1.50 -11.27
N GLY A 61 -7.87 0.42 -10.56
CA GLY A 61 -7.74 -0.96 -11.01
C GLY A 61 -8.90 -1.42 -11.92
N LYS A 62 -9.94 -0.61 -12.10
CA LYS A 62 -11.14 -0.97 -12.86
C LYS A 62 -11.78 -2.28 -12.34
N VAL A 63 -11.86 -2.42 -11.02
CA VAL A 63 -12.41 -3.61 -10.37
C VAL A 63 -13.92 -3.68 -10.62
N ALA A 64 -14.40 -4.87 -10.98
CA ALA A 64 -15.81 -5.16 -11.26
C ALA A 64 -16.14 -6.62 -10.87
N ASP A 65 -17.41 -6.91 -10.74
CA ASP A 65 -17.91 -8.24 -10.38
C ASP A 65 -17.39 -9.35 -11.32
N GLY A 66 -17.26 -10.56 -10.79
CA GLY A 66 -16.89 -11.76 -11.55
C GLY A 66 -15.41 -11.86 -11.93
N GLN A 67 -14.56 -10.92 -11.52
CA GLN A 67 -13.15 -10.89 -11.90
C GLN A 67 -12.28 -11.80 -11.01
N ARG A 68 -11.14 -12.22 -11.59
CA ARG A 68 -10.03 -12.81 -10.84
C ARG A 68 -9.04 -11.70 -10.46
N LEU A 69 -8.91 -11.42 -9.16
CA LEU A 69 -8.11 -10.32 -8.64
C LEU A 69 -7.02 -10.83 -7.70
N LEU A 70 -5.81 -10.28 -7.88
CA LEU A 70 -4.67 -10.49 -7.01
C LEU A 70 -4.36 -9.19 -6.25
N ASP A 71 -4.37 -9.24 -4.91
CA ASP A 71 -3.90 -8.15 -4.04
C ASP A 71 -2.52 -8.53 -3.51
N VAL A 72 -1.48 -7.84 -4.01
CA VAL A 72 -0.08 -8.12 -3.69
C VAL A 72 0.37 -7.27 -2.51
N GLY A 73 0.93 -7.91 -1.49
CA GLY A 73 1.23 -7.25 -0.22
C GLY A 73 -0.03 -6.92 0.56
N CYS A 74 -0.98 -7.83 0.57
CA CYS A 74 -2.34 -7.65 1.11
C CYS A 74 -2.41 -7.36 2.62
N GLY A 75 -1.29 -7.47 3.35
CA GLY A 75 -1.26 -7.25 4.79
C GLY A 75 -2.25 -8.14 5.55
N PHE A 76 -3.08 -7.55 6.38
CA PHE A 76 -4.16 -8.22 7.11
C PHE A 76 -5.46 -8.38 6.30
N GLY A 77 -5.42 -8.20 4.98
CA GLY A 77 -6.51 -8.50 4.07
C GLY A 77 -7.60 -7.44 3.94
N GLY A 78 -7.40 -6.22 4.43
CA GLY A 78 -8.45 -5.19 4.44
C GLY A 78 -8.97 -4.81 3.04
N THR A 79 -8.12 -4.76 2.02
CA THR A 79 -8.55 -4.55 0.62
C THR A 79 -9.42 -5.71 0.13
N ILE A 80 -9.00 -6.95 0.41
CA ILE A 80 -9.77 -8.17 0.07
C ILE A 80 -11.13 -8.15 0.77
N GLN A 81 -11.19 -7.78 2.06
CA GLN A 81 -12.44 -7.69 2.82
C GLN A 81 -13.39 -6.66 2.21
N GLN A 82 -12.88 -5.49 1.84
CA GLN A 82 -13.70 -4.45 1.22
C GLN A 82 -14.26 -4.89 -0.14
N ILE A 83 -13.45 -5.55 -0.97
CA ILE A 83 -13.91 -6.12 -2.24
C ILE A 83 -14.95 -7.21 -1.99
N ASN A 84 -14.69 -8.11 -1.05
CA ASN A 84 -15.59 -9.21 -0.69
C ASN A 84 -16.98 -8.72 -0.21
N ALA A 85 -17.01 -7.58 0.45
CA ALA A 85 -18.27 -6.98 0.90
C ALA A 85 -19.03 -6.22 -0.22
N GLY A 86 -18.29 -5.58 -1.14
CA GLY A 86 -18.86 -4.67 -2.15
C GLY A 86 -19.04 -5.27 -3.55
N HIS A 87 -18.48 -6.45 -3.82
CA HIS A 87 -18.51 -7.11 -5.13
C HIS A 87 -18.98 -8.56 -5.02
N SER A 88 -19.42 -9.14 -6.14
CA SER A 88 -19.98 -10.50 -6.22
C SER A 88 -19.30 -11.35 -7.28
N GLY A 89 -19.27 -12.69 -7.04
CA GLY A 89 -18.73 -13.66 -7.98
C GLY A 89 -17.22 -13.55 -8.23
N MET A 90 -16.49 -12.90 -7.32
CA MET A 90 -15.05 -12.65 -7.43
C MET A 90 -14.22 -13.89 -7.10
N HIS A 91 -13.08 -14.02 -7.77
CA HIS A 91 -11.99 -14.89 -7.33
C HIS A 91 -10.85 -14.01 -6.78
N LEU A 92 -10.79 -13.87 -5.47
CA LEU A 92 -9.86 -12.99 -4.77
C LEU A 92 -8.66 -13.79 -4.29
N THR A 93 -7.46 -13.29 -4.55
CA THR A 93 -6.23 -13.85 -4.01
C THR A 93 -5.47 -12.76 -3.26
N GLY A 94 -5.27 -12.93 -1.95
CA GLY A 94 -4.38 -12.12 -1.14
C GLY A 94 -2.99 -12.76 -1.10
N LEU A 95 -1.95 -12.02 -1.49
CA LEU A 95 -0.56 -12.48 -1.43
C LEU A 95 0.25 -11.60 -0.48
N ASN A 96 0.99 -12.24 0.42
CA ASN A 96 1.91 -11.55 1.31
C ASN A 96 3.16 -12.42 1.57
N ILE A 97 4.24 -11.78 2.01
CA ILE A 97 5.49 -12.45 2.37
C ILE A 97 5.51 -12.88 3.85
N ASP A 98 4.66 -12.29 4.70
CA ASP A 98 4.58 -12.61 6.13
C ASP A 98 3.40 -13.54 6.40
N PRO A 99 3.65 -14.82 6.75
CA PRO A 99 2.61 -15.80 7.02
C PRO A 99 1.75 -15.45 8.25
N ARG A 100 2.26 -14.65 9.19
CA ARG A 100 1.51 -14.23 10.39
C ARG A 100 0.36 -13.29 10.00
N GLN A 101 0.61 -12.38 9.06
CA GLN A 101 -0.41 -11.48 8.53
C GLN A 101 -1.45 -12.25 7.72
N LEU A 102 -1.02 -13.20 6.89
CA LEU A 102 -1.93 -14.06 6.13
C LEU A 102 -2.83 -14.91 7.04
N ALA A 103 -2.28 -15.49 8.10
CA ALA A 103 -3.06 -16.28 9.06
C ALA A 103 -4.14 -15.43 9.75
N ALA A 104 -3.83 -14.18 10.11
CA ALA A 104 -4.81 -13.24 10.66
C ALA A 104 -5.88 -12.87 9.61
N ALA A 105 -5.48 -12.57 8.37
CA ALA A 105 -6.40 -12.24 7.27
C ALA A 105 -7.37 -13.40 6.99
N GLU A 106 -6.88 -14.64 6.95
CA GLU A 106 -7.68 -15.84 6.71
C GLU A 106 -8.68 -16.13 7.86
N ALA A 107 -8.23 -15.93 9.10
CA ALA A 107 -9.07 -16.14 10.27
C ALA A 107 -10.28 -15.19 10.31
N GLU A 108 -10.09 -13.96 9.87
CA GLU A 108 -11.05 -12.86 9.99
C GLU A 108 -11.92 -12.66 8.74
N THR A 109 -11.48 -13.17 7.58
CA THR A 109 -12.19 -12.95 6.32
C THR A 109 -12.94 -14.19 5.87
N LYS A 110 -14.27 -14.13 5.89
CA LYS A 110 -15.13 -15.17 5.34
C LYS A 110 -15.66 -14.76 3.98
N ALA A 111 -15.59 -15.66 3.00
CA ALA A 111 -16.11 -15.41 1.67
C ALA A 111 -17.63 -15.12 1.72
N ALA A 112 -18.07 -14.09 1.02
CA ALA A 112 -19.45 -13.65 0.91
C ALA A 112 -19.82 -13.39 -0.55
N ASN A 113 -21.10 -13.13 -0.85
CA ASN A 113 -21.57 -12.71 -2.18
C ASN A 113 -21.15 -13.63 -3.33
N GLY A 114 -21.01 -14.96 -3.08
CA GLY A 114 -20.53 -15.92 -4.08
C GLY A 114 -19.06 -15.77 -4.45
N ASN A 115 -18.28 -15.03 -3.65
CA ASN A 115 -16.86 -14.86 -3.85
C ASN A 115 -16.06 -16.09 -3.37
N HIS A 116 -14.87 -16.26 -3.95
CA HIS A 116 -13.86 -17.22 -3.51
C HIS A 116 -12.63 -16.45 -3.07
N ILE A 117 -12.05 -16.81 -1.93
CA ILE A 117 -10.86 -16.16 -1.37
C ILE A 117 -9.77 -17.20 -1.16
N ALA A 118 -8.55 -16.88 -1.61
CA ALA A 118 -7.33 -17.66 -1.36
C ALA A 118 -6.23 -16.75 -0.79
N TRP A 119 -5.42 -17.32 0.11
CA TRP A 119 -4.27 -16.64 0.71
C TRP A 119 -3.00 -17.36 0.33
N VAL A 120 -1.98 -16.61 -0.13
CA VAL A 120 -0.75 -17.18 -0.68
C VAL A 120 0.47 -16.49 -0.09
N GLU A 121 1.35 -17.27 0.54
CA GLU A 121 2.66 -16.79 0.99
C GLU A 121 3.65 -16.84 -0.18
N ALA A 122 4.11 -15.65 -0.64
CA ALA A 122 5.11 -15.58 -1.71
C ALA A 122 5.79 -14.19 -1.78
N ASP A 123 6.91 -14.14 -2.54
CA ASP A 123 7.58 -12.90 -2.91
C ASP A 123 6.86 -12.25 -4.11
N ALA A 124 6.50 -10.96 -3.97
CA ALA A 124 5.91 -10.17 -5.04
C ALA A 124 6.77 -10.08 -6.32
N CYS A 125 8.08 -10.27 -6.19
CA CYS A 125 9.02 -10.28 -7.32
C CYS A 125 9.20 -11.66 -7.94
N GLN A 126 8.44 -12.67 -7.48
CA GLN A 126 8.43 -14.05 -8.01
C GLN A 126 7.05 -14.68 -7.72
N LEU A 127 6.04 -14.25 -8.48
CA LEU A 127 4.65 -14.67 -8.27
C LEU A 127 4.44 -16.14 -8.65
N PRO A 128 3.88 -17.00 -7.76
CA PRO A 128 3.70 -18.42 -8.00
C PRO A 128 2.42 -18.72 -8.81
N PHE A 129 2.13 -17.92 -9.82
CA PHE A 129 0.96 -18.05 -10.66
C PHE A 129 1.36 -18.19 -12.13
N GLU A 130 0.49 -18.83 -12.90
CA GLU A 130 0.64 -18.96 -14.35
C GLU A 130 0.48 -17.60 -15.05
N ASP A 131 1.00 -17.52 -16.28
CA ASP A 131 0.80 -16.38 -17.14
C ASP A 131 -0.69 -16.18 -17.43
N ASN A 132 -1.12 -14.91 -17.52
CA ASN A 132 -2.49 -14.54 -17.87
C ASN A 132 -3.55 -15.13 -16.91
N SER A 133 -3.27 -15.18 -15.61
CA SER A 133 -4.16 -15.75 -14.58
C SER A 133 -5.19 -14.76 -14.04
N PHE A 134 -4.87 -13.46 -14.04
CA PHE A 134 -5.66 -12.44 -13.36
C PHE A 134 -6.19 -11.36 -14.28
N ASP A 135 -7.40 -10.90 -14.01
CA ASP A 135 -8.01 -9.75 -14.67
C ASP A 135 -7.49 -8.44 -14.06
N ARG A 136 -7.25 -8.45 -12.75
CA ARG A 136 -6.77 -7.29 -11.98
C ARG A 136 -5.68 -7.67 -11.01
N VAL A 137 -4.70 -6.76 -10.86
CA VAL A 137 -3.67 -6.82 -9.81
C VAL A 137 -3.70 -5.50 -9.06
N LEU A 138 -3.68 -5.56 -7.73
CA LEU A 138 -3.55 -4.40 -6.86
C LEU A 138 -2.24 -4.49 -6.08
N ALA A 139 -1.66 -3.33 -5.77
CA ALA A 139 -0.52 -3.20 -4.86
C ALA A 139 -0.68 -1.91 -4.04
N VAL A 140 -1.31 -2.03 -2.86
CA VAL A 140 -1.67 -0.91 -2.01
C VAL A 140 -0.58 -0.67 -0.97
N GLU A 141 0.15 0.43 -1.07
CA GLU A 141 1.22 0.84 -0.12
C GLU A 141 2.27 -0.24 0.22
N CYS A 142 2.62 -1.07 -0.73
CA CYS A 142 3.57 -2.17 -0.49
C CYS A 142 4.79 -2.14 -1.42
N ILE A 143 4.68 -1.56 -2.61
CA ILE A 143 5.71 -1.65 -3.66
C ILE A 143 7.05 -1.04 -3.25
N PHE A 144 7.07 -0.08 -2.34
CA PHE A 144 8.31 0.52 -1.84
C PHE A 144 9.09 -0.42 -0.90
N HIS A 145 8.47 -1.49 -0.42
CA HIS A 145 9.12 -2.54 0.35
C HIS A 145 9.73 -3.64 -0.53
N PHE A 146 9.32 -3.72 -1.80
CA PHE A 146 9.79 -4.78 -2.68
C PHE A 146 11.27 -4.58 -3.06
N PRO A 147 12.04 -5.66 -3.21
CA PRO A 147 13.44 -5.60 -3.63
C PRO A 147 13.64 -4.85 -4.95
N SER A 148 12.69 -4.97 -5.88
CA SER A 148 12.72 -4.31 -7.18
C SER A 148 11.30 -4.04 -7.70
N ARG A 149 10.98 -2.76 -7.87
CA ARG A 149 9.73 -2.35 -8.53
C ARG A 149 9.63 -2.87 -9.97
N GLU A 150 10.75 -2.90 -10.68
CA GLU A 150 10.79 -3.36 -12.07
C GLU A 150 10.51 -4.87 -12.18
N ARG A 151 11.09 -5.68 -11.27
CA ARG A 151 10.80 -7.12 -11.21
C ARG A 151 9.33 -7.38 -10.86
N PHE A 152 8.78 -6.64 -9.89
CA PHE A 152 7.35 -6.74 -9.57
C PHE A 152 6.48 -6.36 -10.77
N LEU A 153 6.78 -5.26 -11.49
CA LEU A 153 6.02 -4.86 -12.68
C LEU A 153 6.09 -5.93 -13.78
N ALA A 154 7.25 -6.60 -13.95
CA ALA A 154 7.39 -7.70 -14.90
C ALA A 154 6.51 -8.90 -14.52
N GLU A 155 6.49 -9.29 -13.23
CA GLU A 155 5.63 -10.36 -12.75
C GLU A 155 4.14 -9.99 -12.88
N ALA A 156 3.76 -8.76 -12.50
CA ALA A 156 2.40 -8.28 -12.68
C ALA A 156 1.97 -8.31 -14.17
N ALA A 157 2.85 -7.88 -15.07
CA ALA A 157 2.60 -7.96 -16.52
C ALA A 157 2.44 -9.40 -17.01
N ARG A 158 3.22 -10.34 -16.47
CA ARG A 158 3.16 -11.75 -16.81
C ARG A 158 1.84 -12.38 -16.38
N VAL A 159 1.43 -12.18 -15.14
CA VAL A 159 0.21 -12.80 -14.58
C VAL A 159 -1.08 -12.12 -15.02
N LEU A 160 -1.04 -10.86 -15.48
CA LEU A 160 -2.20 -10.18 -16.03
C LEU A 160 -2.61 -10.79 -17.38
N LYS A 161 -3.91 -11.02 -17.56
CA LYS A 161 -4.50 -11.33 -18.86
C LYS A 161 -4.35 -10.15 -19.83
N PRO A 162 -4.36 -10.40 -21.16
CA PRO A 162 -4.57 -9.32 -22.13
C PRO A 162 -5.80 -8.47 -21.76
N GLY A 163 -5.69 -7.14 -21.79
CA GLY A 163 -6.72 -6.21 -21.30
C GLY A 163 -6.82 -6.07 -19.78
N GLY A 164 -6.06 -6.85 -19.02
CA GLY A 164 -5.99 -6.75 -17.56
C GLY A 164 -5.22 -5.52 -17.07
N CYS A 165 -5.53 -5.03 -15.86
CA CYS A 165 -4.90 -3.83 -15.33
C CYS A 165 -4.32 -4.04 -13.91
N LEU A 166 -3.22 -3.34 -13.64
CA LEU A 166 -2.56 -3.19 -12.34
C LEU A 166 -2.81 -1.79 -11.79
N ALA A 167 -3.30 -1.67 -10.57
CA ALA A 167 -3.29 -0.41 -9.83
C ALA A 167 -2.28 -0.46 -8.68
N VAL A 168 -1.46 0.59 -8.58
CA VAL A 168 -0.37 0.70 -7.60
C VAL A 168 -0.42 2.05 -6.91
N SER A 169 -0.31 2.08 -5.58
CA SER A 169 0.02 3.30 -4.85
C SER A 169 1.47 3.31 -4.38
N ASP A 170 2.14 4.47 -4.51
CA ASP A 170 3.53 4.62 -4.07
C ASP A 170 3.87 6.05 -3.66
N PHE A 171 4.84 6.14 -2.75
CA PHE A 171 5.53 7.39 -2.41
C PHE A 171 6.69 7.60 -3.37
N VAL A 172 6.65 8.68 -4.13
CA VAL A 172 7.66 8.95 -5.14
C VAL A 172 8.29 10.34 -4.96
N PRO A 173 9.62 10.43 -4.96
CA PRO A 173 10.32 11.71 -4.97
C PRO A 173 10.16 12.42 -6.33
N THR A 174 9.99 13.74 -6.32
CA THR A 174 9.81 14.56 -7.55
C THR A 174 11.11 14.98 -8.20
N VAL A 175 12.18 15.05 -7.43
CA VAL A 175 13.54 15.38 -7.89
C VAL A 175 14.50 14.38 -7.28
N ALA A 176 15.73 14.32 -7.79
CA ALA A 176 16.83 13.62 -7.13
C ALA A 176 17.22 14.35 -5.81
N VAL A 177 16.20 14.72 -5.03
CA VAL A 177 16.23 15.36 -3.70
C VAL A 177 17.10 14.56 -2.76
N PHE A 178 17.23 13.30 -3.07
CA PHE A 178 18.08 12.39 -2.36
C PHE A 178 19.49 12.37 -2.94
N GLY A 179 20.03 13.55 -3.25
CA GLY A 179 21.44 13.71 -3.53
C GLY A 179 22.30 13.11 -2.39
N LYS A 180 23.56 12.83 -2.68
CA LYS A 180 24.51 12.25 -1.72
C LYS A 180 25.00 13.25 -0.64
N THR A 181 24.25 14.35 -0.40
CA THR A 181 24.61 15.31 0.65
C THR A 181 24.34 14.72 2.03
N PRO A 182 25.19 15.01 3.03
CA PRO A 182 25.04 14.46 4.39
C PRO A 182 23.65 14.72 5.00
N ILE A 183 23.05 15.87 4.75
CA ILE A 183 21.73 16.23 5.26
C ILE A 183 20.64 15.34 4.69
N TRP A 184 20.66 15.07 3.37
CA TRP A 184 19.68 14.18 2.74
C TRP A 184 19.86 12.74 3.18
N MET A 185 21.11 12.30 3.36
CA MET A 185 21.39 10.97 3.90
C MET A 185 20.86 10.81 5.32
N ALA A 186 20.99 11.82 6.17
CA ALA A 186 20.46 11.81 7.54
C ALA A 186 18.91 11.74 7.54
N ILE A 187 18.23 12.55 6.72
CA ILE A 187 16.77 12.54 6.59
C ILE A 187 16.28 11.16 6.12
N ARG A 188 16.89 10.61 5.07
CA ARG A 188 16.55 9.28 4.55
C ARG A 188 16.74 8.19 5.58
N ARG A 189 17.86 8.22 6.32
CA ARG A 189 18.14 7.27 7.40
C ARG A 189 17.06 7.34 8.47
N GLN A 190 16.58 8.55 8.80
CA GLN A 190 15.54 8.73 9.80
C GLN A 190 14.18 8.20 9.31
N ILE A 191 13.81 8.47 8.05
CA ILE A 191 12.59 7.92 7.45
C ILE A 191 12.68 6.39 7.37
N ALA A 192 13.84 5.85 6.96
CA ALA A 192 14.05 4.41 6.83
C ALA A 192 13.96 3.66 8.17
N LYS A 193 14.33 4.30 9.28
CA LYS A 193 14.14 3.72 10.62
C LYS A 193 12.66 3.54 10.98
N SER A 194 11.79 4.40 10.47
CA SER A 194 10.36 4.39 10.77
C SER A 194 9.56 3.46 9.85
N TYR A 195 9.81 3.56 8.55
CA TYR A 195 8.97 2.96 7.50
C TYR A 195 9.73 2.03 6.55
N GLY A 196 10.98 1.71 6.85
CA GLY A 196 11.84 1.02 5.91
C GLY A 196 12.34 1.96 4.79
N THR A 197 13.07 1.41 3.84
CA THR A 197 13.58 2.18 2.71
C THR A 197 12.43 2.56 1.77
N LEU A 198 12.00 3.82 1.81
CA LEU A 198 11.22 4.38 0.72
C LEU A 198 12.10 4.35 -0.52
N GLY A 199 11.90 3.39 -1.40
CA GLY A 199 12.79 3.12 -2.52
C GLY A 199 13.02 4.35 -3.42
N HIS A 200 14.15 4.35 -4.13
CA HIS A 200 14.68 5.50 -4.87
C HIS A 200 14.22 5.57 -6.31
N VAL A 201 12.94 5.34 -6.58
CA VAL A 201 12.42 5.41 -7.94
C VAL A 201 11.87 6.82 -8.21
N PRO A 202 12.53 7.60 -9.08
CA PRO A 202 12.03 8.94 -9.44
C PRO A 202 10.70 8.83 -10.18
N LEU A 203 9.86 9.85 -10.02
CA LEU A 203 8.54 9.99 -10.64
C LEU A 203 8.50 9.63 -12.14
N ARG A 204 9.54 9.99 -12.88
CA ARG A 204 9.62 9.75 -14.34
C ARG A 204 9.87 8.29 -14.72
N SER A 205 10.30 7.46 -13.77
CA SER A 205 10.72 6.09 -14.06
C SER A 205 9.54 5.12 -14.24
N TYR A 206 8.35 5.39 -13.64
CA TYR A 206 7.22 4.46 -13.70
C TYR A 206 6.74 4.20 -15.14
N ASN A 207 6.57 5.23 -15.97
CA ASN A 207 6.18 5.03 -17.35
C ASN A 207 7.24 4.23 -18.14
N ALA A 208 8.52 4.51 -17.93
CA ALA A 208 9.59 3.78 -18.59
C ALA A 208 9.68 2.33 -18.13
N MET A 209 9.48 2.05 -16.83
CA MET A 209 9.44 0.68 -16.31
C MET A 209 8.27 -0.10 -16.89
N GLY A 210 7.06 0.47 -16.88
CA GLY A 210 5.88 -0.17 -17.46
C GLY A 210 6.09 -0.52 -18.93
N LYS A 211 6.58 0.41 -19.75
CA LYS A 211 6.88 0.17 -21.16
C LYS A 211 7.88 -0.99 -21.40
N ARG A 212 8.92 -1.10 -20.55
CA ARG A 212 9.92 -2.18 -20.69
C ARG A 212 9.33 -3.58 -20.45
N VAL A 213 8.28 -3.67 -19.67
CA VAL A 213 7.60 -4.94 -19.36
C VAL A 213 6.30 -5.14 -20.13
N GLY A 214 6.04 -4.31 -21.16
CA GLY A 214 4.87 -4.45 -22.02
C GLY A 214 3.57 -3.90 -21.44
N LEU A 215 3.63 -3.10 -20.37
CA LEU A 215 2.47 -2.42 -19.79
C LEU A 215 2.34 -0.98 -20.30
N HIS A 216 1.12 -0.56 -20.59
CA HIS A 216 0.79 0.82 -20.91
C HIS A 216 0.37 1.57 -19.62
N LEU A 217 0.94 2.74 -19.39
CA LEU A 217 0.52 3.63 -18.31
C LEU A 217 -0.78 4.35 -18.73
N ASP A 218 -1.91 3.92 -18.17
CA ASP A 218 -3.24 4.46 -18.47
C ASP A 218 -3.55 5.71 -17.61
N ALA A 219 -3.18 5.69 -16.34
CA ALA A 219 -3.38 6.81 -15.43
C ALA A 219 -2.21 7.01 -14.46
N ASN A 220 -2.04 8.27 -14.04
CA ASN A 220 -1.03 8.69 -13.06
C ASN A 220 -1.61 9.83 -12.21
N ARG A 221 -2.35 9.47 -11.16
CA ARG A 221 -3.07 10.39 -10.29
C ARG A 221 -2.19 10.81 -9.11
N ASN A 222 -2.05 12.12 -8.89
CA ASN A 222 -1.36 12.65 -7.71
C ASN A 222 -2.38 12.93 -6.60
N ILE A 223 -2.39 12.09 -5.58
CA ILE A 223 -3.30 12.18 -4.43
C ILE A 223 -2.63 12.75 -3.18
N ARG A 224 -1.42 13.32 -3.31
CA ARG A 224 -0.65 13.85 -2.19
C ARG A 224 -1.45 14.79 -1.28
N LYS A 225 -2.24 15.70 -1.84
CA LYS A 225 -3.03 16.64 -1.04
C LYS A 225 -4.09 15.92 -0.22
N ASN A 226 -4.69 14.89 -0.80
CA ASN A 226 -5.75 14.08 -0.20
C ASN A 226 -5.27 13.23 0.98
N THR A 227 -3.96 12.93 1.05
CA THR A 227 -3.38 12.13 2.14
C THR A 227 -2.75 12.96 3.26
N LEU A 228 -2.69 14.29 3.14
CA LEU A 228 -2.05 15.15 4.15
C LEU A 228 -2.66 15.05 5.56
N PRO A 229 -3.97 14.83 5.75
CA PRO A 229 -4.53 14.69 7.09
C PRO A 229 -4.05 13.46 7.85
N THR A 230 -3.56 12.42 7.17
CA THR A 230 -2.93 11.25 7.81
C THR A 230 -1.81 11.65 8.79
N TYR A 231 -0.96 12.58 8.40
CA TYR A 231 0.23 12.90 9.20
C TYR A 231 -0.07 13.48 10.59
N PRO A 232 -0.92 14.51 10.75
CA PRO A 232 -1.27 15.01 12.08
C PRO A 232 -1.99 13.96 12.91
N PHE A 233 -2.83 13.13 12.30
CA PHE A 233 -3.49 12.03 12.99
C PHE A 233 -2.46 11.03 13.53
N LEU A 234 -1.58 10.49 12.71
CA LEU A 234 -0.56 9.52 13.12
C LEU A 234 0.40 10.09 14.18
N ILE A 235 0.83 11.36 14.04
CA ILE A 235 1.69 11.99 15.03
C ILE A 235 1.00 12.08 16.40
N LYS A 236 -0.30 12.39 16.44
CA LYS A 236 -1.10 12.40 17.66
C LYS A 236 -1.23 10.99 18.21
N PHE A 237 -1.63 10.04 17.37
CA PHE A 237 -1.84 8.65 17.74
C PHE A 237 -0.57 8.02 18.33
N PHE A 238 0.59 8.17 17.68
CA PHE A 238 1.86 7.65 18.20
C PHE A 238 2.34 8.31 19.49
N ARG A 239 1.88 9.52 19.83
CA ARG A 239 2.16 10.14 21.15
C ARG A 239 1.34 9.54 22.27
N GLU A 240 0.15 9.06 21.94
CA GLU A 240 -0.82 8.54 22.91
C GLU A 240 -0.63 7.02 23.13
N HIS A 241 -0.07 6.31 22.14
CA HIS A 241 0.03 4.85 22.10
C HIS A 241 1.43 4.36 21.70
N GLY A 242 1.83 3.19 22.17
CA GLY A 242 3.10 2.53 21.86
C GLY A 242 4.21 2.77 22.88
N SER A 243 5.33 2.06 22.75
CA SER A 243 6.51 2.22 23.60
C SER A 243 7.24 3.54 23.32
N ALA A 244 7.95 4.09 24.31
CA ALA A 244 8.64 5.39 24.21
C ALA A 244 9.64 5.46 23.03
N ASP A 245 10.36 4.37 22.73
CA ASP A 245 11.34 4.32 21.64
C ASP A 245 10.65 4.23 20.27
N ALA A 246 9.59 3.42 20.16
CA ALA A 246 8.78 3.33 18.95
C ALA A 246 8.10 4.66 18.63
N GLN A 247 7.49 5.31 19.65
CA GLN A 247 6.88 6.64 19.53
C GLN A 247 7.87 7.66 18.97
N LYS A 248 9.06 7.79 19.56
CA LYS A 248 10.07 8.75 19.12
C LYS A 248 10.47 8.52 17.67
N THR A 249 10.72 7.28 17.30
CA THR A 249 11.16 6.91 15.95
C THR A 249 10.06 7.20 14.92
N LEU A 250 8.83 6.72 15.15
CA LEU A 250 7.69 6.88 14.25
C LEU A 250 7.28 8.35 14.10
N ILE A 251 7.24 9.12 15.20
CA ILE A 251 6.89 10.54 15.17
C ILE A 251 7.89 11.33 14.31
N VAL A 252 9.20 11.12 14.52
CA VAL A 252 10.22 11.87 13.77
C VAL A 252 10.18 11.51 12.27
N GLY A 253 10.04 10.24 11.92
CA GLY A 253 9.90 9.82 10.53
C GLY A 253 8.65 10.41 9.87
N THR A 254 7.50 10.32 10.55
CA THR A 254 6.23 10.89 10.07
C THR A 254 6.33 12.41 9.87
N GLN A 255 7.01 13.13 10.77
CA GLN A 255 7.22 14.57 10.63
C GLN A 255 8.06 14.91 9.39
N TRP A 256 9.10 14.12 9.08
CA TRP A 256 9.90 14.32 7.87
C TRP A 256 9.09 14.05 6.60
N VAL A 257 8.39 12.94 6.52
CA VAL A 257 7.52 12.64 5.37
C VAL A 257 6.46 13.72 5.20
N LYS A 258 5.81 14.18 6.29
CA LYS A 258 4.86 15.30 6.27
C LYS A 258 5.46 16.57 5.67
N ARG A 259 6.66 16.99 6.12
CA ARG A 259 7.33 18.22 5.64
C ARG A 259 7.62 18.11 4.15
N LEU A 260 8.21 17.00 3.71
CA LEU A 260 8.55 16.75 2.32
C LEU A 260 7.29 16.63 1.44
N SER A 261 6.23 16.00 1.93
CA SER A 261 4.95 15.93 1.24
C SER A 261 4.28 17.30 1.13
N LYS A 262 4.27 18.11 2.19
CA LYS A 262 3.67 19.47 2.14
C LYS A 262 4.26 20.33 1.05
N VAL A 263 5.59 20.29 0.88
CA VAL A 263 6.28 21.09 -0.15
C VAL A 263 6.36 20.38 -1.51
N GLY A 264 5.77 19.17 -1.64
CA GLY A 264 5.70 18.44 -2.91
C GLY A 264 6.98 17.70 -3.29
N LEU A 265 7.95 17.58 -2.40
CA LEU A 265 9.21 16.86 -2.64
C LEU A 265 9.03 15.34 -2.58
N ILE A 266 8.06 14.86 -1.80
CA ILE A 266 7.52 13.51 -1.88
C ILE A 266 6.08 13.63 -2.35
N GLN A 267 5.70 12.86 -3.36
CA GLN A 267 4.32 12.74 -3.83
C GLN A 267 3.77 11.36 -3.50
N TYR A 268 2.49 11.33 -3.18
CA TYR A 268 1.74 10.08 -3.12
C TYR A 268 0.97 9.95 -4.43
N ARG A 269 1.20 8.86 -5.13
CA ARG A 269 0.64 8.65 -6.45
C ARG A 269 -0.05 7.29 -6.57
N VAL A 270 -1.11 7.28 -7.37
CA VAL A 270 -1.77 6.07 -7.86
C VAL A 270 -1.49 5.98 -9.35
N TYR A 271 -0.97 4.83 -9.76
CA TYR A 271 -0.67 4.50 -11.14
C TYR A 271 -1.60 3.37 -11.59
N THR A 272 -2.15 3.51 -12.79
CA THR A 272 -2.85 2.43 -13.48
C THR A 272 -2.02 2.01 -14.69
N PHE A 273 -1.66 0.74 -14.74
CA PHE A 273 -1.01 0.12 -15.89
C PHE A 273 -1.93 -0.94 -16.46
N CYS A 274 -2.08 -0.99 -17.77
CA CYS A 274 -2.88 -2.04 -18.43
C CYS A 274 -2.03 -2.80 -19.44
N LYS A 275 -2.25 -4.11 -19.52
CA LYS A 275 -1.66 -4.97 -20.54
C LYS A 275 -2.47 -4.81 -21.83
N PRO A 276 -1.86 -4.58 -23.00
CA PRO A 276 -2.58 -4.55 -24.27
C PRO A 276 -3.45 -5.81 -24.47
N ALA A 277 -4.60 -5.63 -25.15
CA ALA A 277 -5.51 -6.71 -25.48
C ALA A 277 -4.94 -7.65 -26.55
#